data_c65b6b4828dd8a732ba3a1787cebec3b
#
_entry.id   c65b6b4828dd8a732ba3a1787cebec3b
#
_cell.length_a   1.000
_cell.length_b   1.000
_cell.length_c   1.000
_cell.angle_alpha   90.00
_cell.angle_beta   90.00
_cell.angle_gamma   90.00
#
_symmetry.space_group_name_H-M   'P 1'
#
loop_
_entity.id
_entity.type
_entity.pdbx_description
1 polymer ?
#
loop_
_entity_poly.entity_id
_entity_poly.type
_entity_poly.pdbx_seq_one_letter_code
_entity_poly.pdbx_strand_id
1 'polypeptide(L)'
;LRIGWVAMRRNLLAQAHKENELKRLGVNLVTFSMFDRNPPTELDVIVVDEAQHDCCNSMMAIHGLIKPKYIIGLSATPFRADKLKLCFDKVVRDAGIHQLIQDGYLSQYHHYTLPNFRPEQVADAYLRDQNRWGKSLMYFHKIADCKIAAQRLIKHGVNAEVVTGSSDRERQLEAFATGDIQVLVNSQVLVEGMDEPTIKTVFVRPSGCSSTIQMAGRVFRKLPEHAYKQVVQCQDTRWPMTRSAQAAMQYSWTDGQWRSLQANEELVSISQKTVLALASIQVALPEFIGKPKSKRVQRIAESTAEE
;
A
#
# COMPACT_ATOMS: atom_id res chain seq x y z
N LEU A 1 16.04 10.84 -29.01
CA LEU A 1 16.37 9.84 -27.99
C LEU A 1 15.53 8.58 -28.23
N ARG A 2 16.16 7.42 -28.22
CA ARG A 2 15.50 6.12 -28.28
C ARG A 2 15.36 5.59 -26.86
N ILE A 3 14.14 5.43 -26.40
CA ILE A 3 13.82 5.11 -25.00
C ILE A 3 13.35 3.66 -24.90
N GLY A 4 14.03 2.86 -24.08
CA GLY A 4 13.59 1.52 -23.70
C GLY A 4 12.74 1.56 -22.45
N TRP A 5 11.56 0.94 -22.48
CA TRP A 5 10.72 0.72 -21.29
C TRP A 5 10.75 -0.75 -20.93
N VAL A 6 11.22 -1.02 -19.72
CA VAL A 6 11.41 -2.37 -19.22
C VAL A 6 10.42 -2.63 -18.11
N ALA A 7 9.69 -3.73 -18.20
CA ALA A 7 8.81 -4.19 -17.12
C ALA A 7 8.84 -5.71 -16.98
N MET A 8 8.47 -6.20 -15.79
CA MET A 8 8.39 -7.63 -15.53
C MET A 8 7.23 -8.29 -16.28
N ARG A 9 6.15 -7.58 -16.54
CA ARG A 9 4.91 -8.13 -17.08
C ARG A 9 4.55 -7.53 -18.44
N ARG A 10 4.13 -8.38 -19.38
CA ARG A 10 3.77 -7.98 -20.74
C ARG A 10 2.60 -6.99 -20.81
N ASN A 11 1.62 -7.12 -19.92
CA ASN A 11 0.49 -6.18 -19.86
C ASN A 11 0.93 -4.74 -19.53
N LEU A 12 1.96 -4.56 -18.70
CA LEU A 12 2.52 -3.23 -18.40
C LEU A 12 3.22 -2.63 -19.63
N LEU A 13 3.85 -3.47 -20.45
CA LEU A 13 4.46 -3.02 -21.70
C LEU A 13 3.40 -2.54 -22.69
N ALA A 14 2.30 -3.28 -22.84
CA ALA A 14 1.17 -2.89 -23.69
C ALA A 14 0.52 -1.59 -23.17
N GLN A 15 0.39 -1.43 -21.85
CA GLN A 15 -0.12 -0.22 -21.24
C GLN A 15 0.78 0.99 -21.54
N ALA A 16 2.11 0.84 -21.45
CA ALA A 16 3.05 1.93 -21.76
C ALA A 16 2.92 2.40 -23.21
N HIS A 17 2.75 1.49 -24.17
CA HIS A 17 2.48 1.84 -25.57
C HIS A 17 1.17 2.60 -25.70
N LYS A 18 0.09 2.07 -25.14
CA LYS A 18 -1.24 2.69 -25.20
C LYS A 18 -1.24 4.10 -24.60
N GLU A 19 -0.56 4.30 -23.48
CA GLU A 19 -0.45 5.63 -22.84
C GLU A 19 0.37 6.61 -23.70
N ASN A 20 1.47 6.15 -24.34
CA ASN A 20 2.26 6.96 -25.25
C ASN A 20 1.43 7.45 -26.45
N GLU A 21 0.59 6.59 -27.01
CA GLU A 21 -0.31 6.92 -28.11
C GLU A 21 -1.45 7.85 -27.66
N LEU A 22 -2.17 7.49 -26.59
CA LEU A 22 -3.30 8.26 -26.08
C LEU A 22 -2.90 9.68 -25.67
N LYS A 23 -1.77 9.83 -25.01
CA LYS A 23 -1.27 11.14 -24.56
C LYS A 23 -0.48 11.88 -25.63
N ARG A 24 -0.30 11.29 -26.82
CA ARG A 24 0.44 11.86 -27.96
C ARG A 24 1.82 12.37 -27.56
N LEU A 25 2.54 11.61 -26.75
CA LEU A 25 3.84 12.02 -26.21
C LEU A 25 4.92 12.10 -27.30
N GLY A 26 4.72 11.47 -28.46
CA GLY A 26 5.66 11.48 -29.59
C GLY A 26 7.01 10.83 -29.29
N VAL A 27 7.06 9.97 -28.27
CA VAL A 27 8.29 9.30 -27.83
C VAL A 27 8.53 8.05 -28.67
N ASN A 28 9.74 7.89 -29.20
CA ASN A 28 10.17 6.63 -29.81
C ASN A 28 10.42 5.60 -28.69
N LEU A 29 9.35 4.94 -28.26
CA LEU A 29 9.31 4.01 -27.14
C LEU A 29 9.47 2.57 -27.62
N VAL A 30 10.50 1.90 -27.16
CA VAL A 30 10.74 0.47 -27.38
C VAL A 30 10.46 -0.27 -26.08
N THR A 31 9.45 -1.14 -26.07
CA THR A 31 9.10 -1.91 -24.88
C THR A 31 9.65 -3.32 -24.95
N PHE A 32 10.17 -3.83 -23.84
CA PHE A 32 10.67 -5.21 -23.74
C PHE A 32 10.62 -5.72 -22.32
N SER A 33 10.56 -7.04 -22.17
CA SER A 33 10.50 -7.68 -20.86
C SER A 33 11.87 -7.72 -20.20
N MET A 34 11.90 -7.61 -18.86
CA MET A 34 13.14 -7.85 -18.10
C MET A 34 13.70 -9.29 -18.24
N PHE A 35 12.93 -10.20 -18.86
CA PHE A 35 13.32 -11.58 -19.13
C PHE A 35 13.70 -11.84 -20.59
N ASP A 36 13.73 -10.79 -21.43
CA ASP A 36 14.11 -10.96 -22.83
C ASP A 36 15.60 -11.33 -22.95
N ARG A 37 15.84 -12.41 -23.69
CA ARG A 37 17.20 -12.89 -23.93
C ARG A 37 17.96 -12.05 -24.95
N ASN A 38 17.23 -11.41 -25.85
CA ASN A 38 17.76 -10.56 -26.92
C ASN A 38 17.10 -9.17 -26.83
N PRO A 39 17.45 -8.36 -25.82
CA PRO A 39 16.90 -7.01 -25.71
C PRO A 39 17.45 -6.11 -26.85
N PRO A 40 16.70 -5.05 -27.20
CA PRO A 40 17.17 -4.07 -28.17
C PRO A 40 18.42 -3.36 -27.65
N THR A 41 19.48 -3.29 -28.45
CA THR A 41 20.81 -2.79 -28.01
C THR A 41 21.04 -1.30 -28.21
N GLU A 42 20.32 -0.67 -29.15
CA GLU A 42 20.50 0.75 -29.51
C GLU A 42 19.54 1.65 -28.72
N LEU A 43 19.75 1.78 -27.43
CA LEU A 43 18.92 2.62 -26.56
C LEU A 43 19.77 3.68 -25.85
N ASP A 44 19.32 4.93 -25.90
CA ASP A 44 19.96 6.03 -25.16
C ASP A 44 19.57 6.03 -23.67
N VAL A 45 18.31 5.71 -23.40
CA VAL A 45 17.72 5.72 -22.05
C VAL A 45 16.97 4.41 -21.81
N ILE A 46 17.09 3.84 -20.63
CA ILE A 46 16.22 2.76 -20.14
C ILE A 46 15.39 3.29 -18.99
N VAL A 47 14.08 3.10 -19.08
CA VAL A 47 13.14 3.31 -17.99
C VAL A 47 12.73 1.94 -17.44
N VAL A 48 13.01 1.69 -16.17
CA VAL A 48 12.71 0.43 -15.47
C VAL A 48 11.49 0.63 -14.59
N ASP A 49 10.39 -0.02 -14.92
CA ASP A 49 9.19 -0.05 -14.09
C ASP A 49 9.37 -1.06 -12.95
N GLU A 50 8.83 -0.76 -11.76
CA GLU A 50 9.03 -1.51 -10.51
C GLU A 50 10.54 -1.73 -10.22
N ALA A 51 11.29 -0.63 -10.24
CA ALA A 51 12.76 -0.60 -10.17
C ALA A 51 13.36 -1.23 -8.90
N GLN A 52 12.56 -1.53 -7.87
CA GLN A 52 13.03 -2.31 -6.71
C GLN A 52 13.46 -3.73 -7.09
N HIS A 53 13.08 -4.21 -8.28
CA HIS A 53 13.52 -5.50 -8.83
C HIS A 53 14.75 -5.41 -9.74
N ASP A 54 15.27 -4.21 -10.00
CA ASP A 54 16.37 -3.97 -10.95
C ASP A 54 17.66 -4.74 -10.65
N CYS A 55 17.89 -5.07 -9.38
CA CYS A 55 19.09 -5.82 -8.97
C CYS A 55 19.00 -7.34 -9.21
N CYS A 56 18.05 -7.84 -10.02
CA CYS A 56 18.03 -9.24 -10.40
C CYS A 56 19.03 -9.54 -11.54
N ASN A 57 19.46 -10.81 -11.64
CA ASN A 57 20.45 -11.23 -12.62
C ASN A 57 20.05 -10.91 -14.07
N SER A 58 18.76 -10.99 -14.39
CA SER A 58 18.26 -10.66 -15.73
C SER A 58 18.45 -9.18 -16.06
N MET A 59 18.17 -8.26 -15.12
CA MET A 59 18.38 -6.82 -15.34
C MET A 59 19.86 -6.47 -15.41
N MET A 60 20.71 -7.09 -14.59
CA MET A 60 22.17 -6.91 -14.71
C MET A 60 22.70 -7.33 -16.09
N ALA A 61 22.21 -8.44 -16.64
CA ALA A 61 22.56 -8.87 -18.00
C ALA A 61 22.08 -7.86 -19.05
N ILE A 62 20.86 -7.35 -18.95
CA ILE A 62 20.29 -6.33 -19.84
C ILE A 62 21.14 -5.05 -19.80
N HIS A 63 21.48 -4.54 -18.63
CA HIS A 63 22.34 -3.35 -18.49
C HIS A 63 23.72 -3.56 -19.12
N GLY A 64 24.30 -4.76 -18.97
CA GLY A 64 25.57 -5.12 -19.57
C GLY A 64 25.56 -5.19 -21.12
N LEU A 65 24.41 -5.61 -21.70
CA LEU A 65 24.22 -5.72 -23.14
C LEU A 65 23.93 -4.37 -23.80
N ILE A 66 23.02 -3.57 -23.20
CA ILE A 66 22.53 -2.32 -23.80
C ILE A 66 23.48 -1.16 -23.55
N LYS A 67 24.08 -1.07 -22.38
CA LYS A 67 24.95 0.05 -21.92
C LYS A 67 24.36 1.43 -22.19
N PRO A 68 23.15 1.73 -21.70
CA PRO A 68 22.47 3.00 -21.97
C PRO A 68 23.23 4.15 -21.32
N LYS A 69 23.05 5.38 -21.82
CA LYS A 69 23.60 6.60 -21.20
C LYS A 69 22.93 6.91 -19.86
N TYR A 70 21.62 6.67 -19.78
CA TYR A 70 20.82 6.97 -18.57
C TYR A 70 19.89 5.80 -18.25
N ILE A 71 19.74 5.55 -16.94
CA ILE A 71 18.81 4.58 -16.41
C ILE A 71 17.90 5.30 -15.43
N ILE A 72 16.59 5.24 -15.68
CA ILE A 72 15.56 5.84 -14.82
C ILE A 72 14.74 4.72 -14.21
N GLY A 73 14.76 4.58 -12.88
CA GLY A 73 13.95 3.61 -12.17
C GLY A 73 12.68 4.26 -11.62
N LEU A 74 11.52 3.67 -11.89
CA LEU A 74 10.23 4.06 -11.31
C LEU A 74 9.83 3.05 -10.24
N SER A 75 9.51 3.51 -9.05
CA SER A 75 9.08 2.65 -7.94
C SER A 75 8.30 3.44 -6.89
N ALA A 76 7.19 2.88 -6.41
CA ALA A 76 6.51 3.40 -5.24
C ALA A 76 7.30 3.14 -3.94
N THR A 77 8.21 2.18 -3.97
CA THR A 77 9.00 1.73 -2.82
C THR A 77 10.48 1.57 -3.23
N PRO A 78 11.23 2.67 -3.41
CA PRO A 78 12.58 2.66 -3.96
C PRO A 78 13.62 2.10 -2.96
N PHE A 79 13.30 0.97 -2.32
CA PHE A 79 14.15 0.27 -1.37
C PHE A 79 14.04 -1.23 -1.57
N ARG A 80 15.15 -1.90 -1.44
CA ARG A 80 15.18 -3.36 -1.41
C ARG A 80 14.72 -3.89 -0.04
N ALA A 81 14.07 -5.05 -0.06
CA ALA A 81 13.67 -5.73 1.18
C ALA A 81 14.85 -6.14 2.08
N ASP A 82 16.01 -6.40 1.46
CA ASP A 82 17.28 -6.74 2.13
C ASP A 82 18.08 -5.50 2.60
N LYS A 83 17.54 -4.30 2.43
CA LYS A 83 18.16 -3.00 2.76
C LYS A 83 19.44 -2.67 1.98
N LEU A 84 19.78 -3.43 0.96
CA LEU A 84 20.89 -3.10 0.07
C LEU A 84 20.51 -1.93 -0.84
N LYS A 85 21.53 -1.21 -1.33
CA LYS A 85 21.35 -0.10 -2.27
C LYS A 85 20.85 -0.63 -3.62
N LEU A 86 19.93 0.10 -4.24
CA LEU A 86 19.55 -0.13 -5.64
C LEU A 86 20.69 0.25 -6.59
N CYS A 87 20.66 -0.24 -7.83
CA CYS A 87 21.66 0.05 -8.86
C CYS A 87 21.53 1.45 -9.48
N PHE A 88 21.05 2.43 -8.70
CA PHE A 88 20.88 3.82 -9.13
C PHE A 88 21.77 4.76 -8.33
N ASP A 89 22.30 5.80 -8.98
CA ASP A 89 23.17 6.78 -8.33
C ASP A 89 22.41 7.64 -7.31
N LYS A 90 21.18 8.02 -7.63
CA LYS A 90 20.36 8.93 -6.84
C LYS A 90 18.90 8.48 -6.77
N VAL A 91 18.29 8.63 -5.60
CA VAL A 91 16.84 8.51 -5.42
C VAL A 91 16.25 9.91 -5.39
N VAL A 92 15.34 10.19 -6.33
CA VAL A 92 14.57 11.43 -6.38
C VAL A 92 13.18 11.11 -5.82
N ARG A 93 12.76 11.86 -4.83
CA ARG A 93 11.41 11.83 -4.29
C ARG A 93 10.80 13.19 -4.50
N ASP A 94 9.67 13.22 -5.19
CA ASP A 94 8.91 14.44 -5.39
C ASP A 94 7.79 14.53 -4.35
N ALA A 95 6.80 13.64 -4.41
CA ALA A 95 5.67 13.65 -3.50
C ALA A 95 5.45 12.27 -2.84
N GLY A 96 5.14 12.27 -1.54
CA GLY A 96 4.65 11.09 -0.83
C GLY A 96 3.15 10.89 -1.03
N ILE A 97 2.63 9.70 -0.66
CA ILE A 97 1.20 9.38 -0.78
C ILE A 97 0.33 10.42 -0.06
N HIS A 98 0.75 10.88 1.12
CA HIS A 98 0.04 11.90 1.89
C HIS A 98 -0.12 13.19 1.08
N GLN A 99 0.97 13.70 0.50
CA GLN A 99 0.96 14.89 -0.34
C GLN A 99 0.06 14.71 -1.56
N LEU A 100 0.17 13.57 -2.26
CA LEU A 100 -0.68 13.27 -3.42
C LEU A 100 -2.17 13.20 -3.09
N ILE A 101 -2.53 12.77 -1.87
CA ILE A 101 -3.91 12.81 -1.39
C ILE A 101 -4.34 14.26 -1.11
N GLN A 102 -3.50 15.07 -0.45
CA GLN A 102 -3.79 16.48 -0.17
C GLN A 102 -3.94 17.32 -1.45
N ASP A 103 -3.05 17.12 -2.42
CA ASP A 103 -3.07 17.79 -3.71
C ASP A 103 -4.20 17.28 -4.62
N GLY A 104 -4.91 16.26 -4.16
CA GLY A 104 -6.05 15.72 -4.87
C GLY A 104 -5.72 14.84 -6.07
N TYR A 105 -4.52 14.31 -6.22
CA TYR A 105 -4.16 13.30 -7.22
C TYR A 105 -4.64 11.90 -6.84
N LEU A 106 -4.68 11.60 -5.54
CA LEU A 106 -5.18 10.34 -4.98
C LEU A 106 -6.43 10.59 -4.13
N SER A 107 -7.25 9.55 -3.96
CA SER A 107 -8.46 9.60 -3.15
C SER A 107 -8.12 9.65 -1.66
N GLN A 108 -8.90 10.40 -0.90
CA GLN A 108 -8.94 10.28 0.56
C GLN A 108 -9.43 8.90 0.96
N TYR A 109 -9.13 8.49 2.18
CA TYR A 109 -9.53 7.17 2.65
C TYR A 109 -9.90 7.13 4.12
N HIS A 110 -10.72 6.12 4.45
CA HIS A 110 -11.02 5.73 5.81
C HIS A 110 -10.18 4.50 6.18
N HIS A 111 -9.62 4.50 7.36
CA HIS A 111 -8.84 3.39 7.90
C HIS A 111 -9.65 2.59 8.89
N TYR A 112 -9.70 1.28 8.71
CA TYR A 112 -10.43 0.35 9.57
C TYR A 112 -9.46 -0.68 10.17
N THR A 113 -9.57 -0.91 11.47
CA THR A 113 -8.69 -1.84 12.20
C THR A 113 -9.49 -2.98 12.79
N LEU A 114 -9.20 -4.21 12.33
CA LEU A 114 -9.73 -5.45 12.89
C LEU A 114 -8.85 -5.94 14.05
N PRO A 115 -9.38 -6.69 15.02
CA PRO A 115 -8.60 -7.27 16.12
C PRO A 115 -7.53 -8.24 15.60
N ASN A 116 -7.84 -9.03 14.57
CA ASN A 116 -6.92 -9.95 13.92
C ASN A 116 -7.27 -10.12 12.44
N PHE A 117 -6.47 -10.88 11.67
CA PHE A 117 -6.61 -11.04 10.22
C PHE A 117 -6.78 -12.50 9.79
N ARG A 118 -7.64 -13.25 10.49
CA ARG A 118 -8.00 -14.61 10.08
C ARG A 118 -8.94 -14.56 8.88
N PRO A 119 -8.82 -15.49 7.90
CA PRO A 119 -9.60 -15.44 6.66
C PRO A 119 -11.11 -15.42 6.89
N GLU A 120 -11.60 -16.18 7.86
CA GLU A 120 -13.02 -16.22 8.23
C GLU A 120 -13.50 -14.86 8.76
N GLN A 121 -12.70 -14.22 9.60
CA GLN A 121 -13.06 -12.95 10.21
C GLN A 121 -13.02 -11.78 9.22
N VAL A 122 -12.07 -11.80 8.29
CA VAL A 122 -12.01 -10.83 7.19
C VAL A 122 -13.23 -10.98 6.29
N ALA A 123 -13.60 -12.22 5.93
CA ALA A 123 -14.81 -12.51 5.16
C ALA A 123 -16.08 -12.08 5.92
N ASP A 124 -16.17 -12.35 7.24
CA ASP A 124 -17.31 -11.95 8.07
C ASP A 124 -17.41 -10.43 8.19
N ALA A 125 -16.29 -9.72 8.30
CA ALA A 125 -16.29 -8.26 8.30
C ALA A 125 -16.87 -7.69 7.00
N TYR A 126 -16.56 -8.31 5.85
CA TYR A 126 -17.15 -7.96 4.56
C TYR A 126 -18.65 -8.26 4.52
N LEU A 127 -19.05 -9.47 4.92
CA LEU A 127 -20.43 -9.94 4.86
C LEU A 127 -21.41 -9.14 5.73
N ARG A 128 -20.94 -8.57 6.83
CA ARG A 128 -21.77 -7.75 7.73
C ARG A 128 -22.23 -6.44 7.12
N ASP A 129 -21.47 -5.87 6.17
CA ASP A 129 -21.80 -4.59 5.55
C ASP A 129 -21.23 -4.52 4.12
N GLN A 130 -21.77 -5.37 3.23
CA GLN A 130 -21.30 -5.46 1.83
C GLN A 130 -21.38 -4.13 1.09
N ASN A 131 -22.43 -3.35 1.36
CA ASN A 131 -22.63 -2.03 0.73
C ASN A 131 -21.55 -1.03 1.12
N ARG A 132 -21.07 -1.09 2.36
CA ARG A 132 -19.94 -0.27 2.82
C ARG A 132 -18.69 -0.60 2.02
N TRP A 133 -18.36 -1.88 1.95
CA TRP A 133 -17.09 -2.32 1.36
C TRP A 133 -17.10 -2.28 -0.16
N GLY A 134 -18.21 -2.63 -0.81
CA GLY A 134 -18.35 -2.64 -2.27
C GLY A 134 -17.31 -3.53 -2.95
N LYS A 135 -16.87 -3.14 -4.14
CA LYS A 135 -15.85 -3.85 -4.91
C LYS A 135 -14.51 -3.86 -4.15
N SER A 136 -14.00 -5.04 -3.82
CA SER A 136 -12.94 -5.20 -2.84
C SER A 136 -11.80 -6.12 -3.28
N LEU A 137 -10.60 -5.81 -2.83
CA LEU A 137 -9.44 -6.71 -2.85
C LEU A 137 -9.14 -7.22 -1.44
N MET A 138 -8.85 -8.52 -1.32
CA MET A 138 -8.41 -9.13 -0.07
C MET A 138 -7.05 -9.79 -0.25
N TYR A 139 -6.09 -9.47 0.60
CA TYR A 139 -4.73 -10.01 0.56
C TYR A 139 -4.46 -10.89 1.76
N PHE A 140 -3.98 -12.13 1.51
CA PHE A 140 -3.54 -13.05 2.55
C PHE A 140 -2.10 -13.53 2.29
N HIS A 141 -1.48 -14.17 3.28
CA HIS A 141 -0.13 -14.71 3.10
C HIS A 141 -0.11 -16.03 2.32
N LYS A 142 -1.13 -16.87 2.52
CA LYS A 142 -1.20 -18.21 1.95
C LYS A 142 -2.40 -18.36 1.01
N ILE A 143 -2.22 -19.13 -0.05
CA ILE A 143 -3.31 -19.45 -0.98
C ILE A 143 -4.44 -20.23 -0.25
N ALA A 144 -4.10 -21.04 0.75
CA ALA A 144 -5.11 -21.72 1.58
C ALA A 144 -6.04 -20.72 2.27
N ASP A 145 -5.49 -19.66 2.86
CA ASP A 145 -6.27 -18.60 3.53
C ASP A 145 -7.16 -17.85 2.52
N CYS A 146 -6.65 -17.61 1.30
CA CYS A 146 -7.44 -17.02 0.21
C CYS A 146 -8.65 -17.91 -0.13
N LYS A 147 -8.46 -19.22 -0.23
CA LYS A 147 -9.55 -20.17 -0.52
C LYS A 147 -10.59 -20.18 0.59
N ILE A 148 -10.18 -20.19 1.87
CA ILE A 148 -11.10 -20.15 3.02
C ILE A 148 -11.95 -18.89 2.97
N ALA A 149 -11.35 -17.71 2.79
CA ALA A 149 -12.08 -16.46 2.71
C ALA A 149 -13.04 -16.44 1.52
N ALA A 150 -12.61 -16.82 0.32
CA ALA A 150 -13.44 -16.86 -0.88
C ALA A 150 -14.61 -17.82 -0.73
N GLN A 151 -14.39 -19.05 -0.25
CA GLN A 151 -15.45 -20.05 -0.01
C GLN A 151 -16.50 -19.51 0.97
N ARG A 152 -16.07 -18.82 2.03
CA ARG A 152 -17.00 -18.21 2.99
C ARG A 152 -17.85 -17.13 2.35
N LEU A 153 -17.25 -16.26 1.51
CA LEU A 153 -17.97 -15.22 0.76
C LEU A 153 -18.98 -15.83 -0.21
N ILE A 154 -18.57 -16.82 -1.02
CA ILE A 154 -19.40 -17.50 -2.00
C ILE A 154 -20.59 -18.21 -1.33
N LYS A 155 -20.37 -18.88 -0.20
CA LYS A 155 -21.42 -19.52 0.58
C LYS A 155 -22.54 -18.55 1.00
N HIS A 156 -22.23 -17.27 1.13
CA HIS A 156 -23.17 -16.20 1.50
C HIS A 156 -23.58 -15.33 0.29
N GLY A 157 -23.43 -15.83 -0.93
CA GLY A 157 -23.94 -15.19 -2.15
C GLY A 157 -23.09 -14.05 -2.70
N VAL A 158 -21.86 -13.89 -2.24
CA VAL A 158 -20.94 -12.90 -2.81
C VAL A 158 -20.13 -13.51 -3.95
N ASN A 159 -20.11 -12.87 -5.10
CA ASN A 159 -19.28 -13.28 -6.22
C ASN A 159 -17.79 -12.98 -5.91
N ALA A 160 -17.07 -13.98 -5.45
CA ALA A 160 -15.67 -13.88 -5.08
C ALA A 160 -14.81 -14.92 -5.81
N GLU A 161 -13.63 -14.52 -6.26
CA GLU A 161 -12.67 -15.43 -6.88
C GLU A 161 -11.27 -15.31 -6.27
N VAL A 162 -10.54 -16.43 -6.26
CA VAL A 162 -9.14 -16.47 -5.83
C VAL A 162 -8.23 -16.31 -7.04
N VAL A 163 -7.35 -15.30 -7.01
CA VAL A 163 -6.34 -15.10 -8.04
C VAL A 163 -5.03 -15.73 -7.60
N THR A 164 -4.52 -16.63 -8.44
CA THR A 164 -3.24 -17.33 -8.25
C THR A 164 -2.34 -17.17 -9.47
N GLY A 165 -1.11 -17.67 -9.38
CA GLY A 165 -0.20 -17.67 -10.53
C GLY A 165 -0.66 -18.58 -11.70
N SER A 166 -1.58 -19.52 -11.43
CA SER A 166 -2.11 -20.48 -12.42
C SER A 166 -3.54 -20.19 -12.85
N SER A 167 -4.20 -19.17 -12.29
CA SER A 167 -5.56 -18.79 -12.70
C SER A 167 -5.57 -17.95 -13.98
N ASP A 168 -6.67 -17.99 -14.71
CA ASP A 168 -6.90 -17.06 -15.84
C ASP A 168 -7.14 -15.65 -15.31
N ARG A 169 -6.02 -14.97 -15.09
CA ARG A 169 -6.00 -13.64 -14.48
C ARG A 169 -6.69 -12.60 -15.37
N GLU A 170 -6.53 -12.67 -16.68
CA GLU A 170 -7.11 -11.67 -17.60
C GLU A 170 -8.62 -11.72 -17.54
N ARG A 171 -9.21 -12.91 -17.66
CA ARG A 171 -10.65 -13.11 -17.48
C ARG A 171 -11.13 -12.63 -16.10
N GLN A 172 -10.39 -12.96 -15.02
CA GLN A 172 -10.76 -12.55 -13.67
C GLN A 172 -10.74 -11.04 -13.48
N LEU A 173 -9.76 -10.35 -14.06
CA LEU A 173 -9.66 -8.89 -14.00
C LEU A 173 -10.77 -8.22 -14.83
N GLU A 174 -11.11 -8.75 -16.01
CA GLU A 174 -12.21 -8.27 -16.82
C GLU A 174 -13.56 -8.44 -16.09
N ALA A 175 -13.84 -9.62 -15.56
CA ALA A 175 -15.05 -9.89 -14.77
C ALA A 175 -15.13 -9.03 -13.50
N PHE A 176 -13.98 -8.71 -12.90
CA PHE A 176 -13.92 -7.78 -11.77
C PHE A 176 -14.17 -6.33 -12.22
N ALA A 177 -13.64 -5.90 -13.35
CA ALA A 177 -13.88 -4.57 -13.91
C ALA A 177 -15.37 -4.36 -14.25
N THR A 178 -16.02 -5.34 -14.90
CA THR A 178 -17.46 -5.30 -15.23
C THR A 178 -18.37 -5.39 -14.01
N GLY A 179 -17.89 -5.91 -12.88
CA GLY A 179 -18.66 -6.08 -11.65
C GLY A 179 -19.28 -7.47 -11.48
N ASP A 180 -19.04 -8.40 -12.41
CA ASP A 180 -19.45 -9.81 -12.27
C ASP A 180 -18.76 -10.48 -11.08
N ILE A 181 -17.52 -10.06 -10.75
CA ILE A 181 -16.83 -10.41 -9.53
C ILE A 181 -16.81 -9.19 -8.60
N GLN A 182 -17.26 -9.35 -7.38
CA GLN A 182 -17.27 -8.30 -6.36
C GLN A 182 -16.01 -8.27 -5.50
N VAL A 183 -15.43 -9.44 -5.24
CA VAL A 183 -14.25 -9.59 -4.39
C VAL A 183 -13.19 -10.45 -5.05
N LEU A 184 -12.00 -9.90 -5.25
CA LEU A 184 -10.82 -10.68 -5.62
C LEU A 184 -9.96 -10.95 -4.39
N VAL A 185 -9.69 -12.22 -4.15
CA VAL A 185 -8.87 -12.68 -3.01
C VAL A 185 -7.54 -13.20 -3.54
N ASN A 186 -6.43 -12.71 -3.01
CA ASN A 186 -5.13 -13.11 -3.53
C ASN A 186 -4.01 -13.10 -2.47
N SER A 187 -2.91 -13.80 -2.75
CA SER A 187 -1.74 -13.82 -1.86
C SER A 187 -0.67 -12.78 -2.25
N GLN A 188 -0.31 -12.69 -3.52
CA GLN A 188 0.73 -11.77 -4.01
C GLN A 188 0.50 -11.29 -5.45
N VAL A 189 -0.35 -11.97 -6.21
CA VAL A 189 -0.42 -11.80 -7.68
C VAL A 189 -0.94 -10.44 -8.11
N LEU A 190 -1.84 -9.81 -7.33
CA LEU A 190 -2.44 -8.52 -7.63
C LEU A 190 -1.73 -7.33 -6.96
N VAL A 191 -0.56 -7.56 -6.37
CA VAL A 191 0.22 -6.46 -5.77
C VAL A 191 0.76 -5.52 -6.86
N GLU A 192 1.02 -6.05 -8.07
CA GLU A 192 1.57 -5.28 -9.20
C GLU A 192 0.67 -5.34 -10.43
N GLY A 193 0.65 -4.26 -11.22
CA GLY A 193 0.10 -4.22 -12.57
C GLY A 193 -1.43 -4.26 -12.69
N MET A 194 -2.19 -3.88 -11.65
CA MET A 194 -3.63 -3.72 -11.72
C MET A 194 -4.01 -2.24 -11.63
N ASP A 195 -4.76 -1.76 -12.61
CA ASP A 195 -5.32 -0.41 -12.66
C ASP A 195 -6.84 -0.46 -12.74
N GLU A 196 -7.51 -0.41 -11.58
CA GLU A 196 -8.97 -0.51 -11.48
C GLU A 196 -9.51 0.54 -10.50
N PRO A 197 -9.95 1.71 -10.99
CA PRO A 197 -10.44 2.81 -10.15
C PRO A 197 -11.72 2.49 -9.38
N THR A 198 -12.52 1.51 -9.82
CA THR A 198 -13.78 1.14 -9.17
C THR A 198 -13.60 0.40 -7.85
N ILE A 199 -12.39 -0.02 -7.53
CA ILE A 199 -12.09 -0.61 -6.22
C ILE A 199 -12.44 0.40 -5.13
N LYS A 200 -13.30 0.00 -4.20
CA LYS A 200 -13.70 0.81 -3.05
C LYS A 200 -12.90 0.46 -1.81
N THR A 201 -12.60 -0.82 -1.60
CA THR A 201 -11.97 -1.32 -0.38
C THR A 201 -10.80 -2.26 -0.65
N VAL A 202 -9.78 -2.16 0.17
CA VAL A 202 -8.70 -3.15 0.24
C VAL A 202 -8.52 -3.65 1.67
N PHE A 203 -8.54 -4.98 1.82
CA PHE A 203 -8.19 -5.68 3.05
C PHE A 203 -6.73 -6.09 2.97
N VAL A 204 -5.90 -5.46 3.78
CA VAL A 204 -4.44 -5.57 3.71
C VAL A 204 -3.93 -6.43 4.85
N ARG A 205 -3.38 -7.58 4.52
CA ARG A 205 -2.76 -8.49 5.49
C ARG A 205 -1.65 -7.82 6.29
N PRO A 206 -1.32 -8.31 7.49
CA PRO A 206 -0.19 -7.82 8.28
C PRO A 206 1.09 -7.81 7.44
N SER A 207 1.74 -6.65 7.30
CA SER A 207 2.87 -6.49 6.39
C SER A 207 3.78 -5.35 6.83
N GLY A 208 5.00 -5.33 6.27
CA GLY A 208 5.92 -4.20 6.39
C GLY A 208 5.56 -3.06 5.43
N CYS A 209 6.32 -1.98 5.47
CA CYS A 209 6.09 -0.72 4.75
C CYS A 209 5.84 -0.93 3.26
N SER A 210 6.78 -1.51 2.54
CA SER A 210 6.72 -1.67 1.09
C SER A 210 5.48 -2.45 0.63
N SER A 211 5.26 -3.64 1.23
CA SER A 211 4.09 -4.47 0.88
C SER A 211 2.76 -3.78 1.23
N THR A 212 2.69 -3.07 2.36
CA THR A 212 1.48 -2.32 2.73
C THR A 212 1.17 -1.22 1.71
N ILE A 213 2.19 -0.43 1.34
CA ILE A 213 2.03 0.65 0.35
C ILE A 213 1.56 0.09 -1.00
N GLN A 214 2.16 -1.00 -1.47
CA GLN A 214 1.79 -1.61 -2.74
C GLN A 214 0.37 -2.18 -2.73
N MET A 215 -0.04 -2.90 -1.67
CA MET A 215 -1.40 -3.43 -1.55
C MET A 215 -2.44 -2.31 -1.38
N ALA A 216 -2.20 -1.37 -0.45
CA ALA A 216 -3.12 -0.26 -0.20
C ALA A 216 -3.16 0.73 -1.37
N GLY A 217 -2.05 0.93 -2.07
CA GLY A 217 -1.96 1.82 -3.23
C GLY A 217 -2.96 1.49 -4.34
N ARG A 218 -3.41 0.23 -4.43
CA ARG A 218 -4.39 -0.20 -5.44
C ARG A 218 -5.76 0.49 -5.30
N VAL A 219 -6.12 0.93 -4.10
CA VAL A 219 -7.42 1.54 -3.84
C VAL A 219 -7.43 3.06 -4.05
N PHE A 220 -6.31 3.75 -4.02
CA PHE A 220 -6.27 5.22 -3.97
C PHE A 220 -6.58 5.93 -5.30
N ARG A 221 -6.79 5.20 -6.38
CA ARG A 221 -7.19 5.82 -7.66
C ARG A 221 -8.52 6.53 -7.52
N LYS A 222 -8.58 7.75 -8.05
CA LYS A 222 -9.79 8.56 -7.99
C LYS A 222 -10.91 7.98 -8.83
N LEU A 223 -12.09 7.97 -8.25
CA LEU A 223 -13.35 7.74 -8.92
C LEU A 223 -14.37 8.74 -8.34
N PRO A 224 -15.03 9.59 -9.14
CA PRO A 224 -15.94 10.62 -8.63
C PRO A 224 -17.06 10.06 -7.76
N GLU A 225 -17.56 8.85 -8.06
CA GLU A 225 -18.62 8.19 -7.32
C GLU A 225 -18.18 7.72 -5.92
N HIS A 226 -16.89 7.67 -5.65
CA HIS A 226 -16.33 7.26 -4.37
C HIS A 226 -15.57 8.42 -3.71
N ALA A 227 -16.26 9.20 -2.91
CA ALA A 227 -15.66 10.31 -2.15
C ALA A 227 -14.48 9.83 -1.28
N TYR A 228 -14.59 8.62 -0.71
CA TYR A 228 -13.58 7.99 0.14
C TYR A 228 -13.36 6.54 -0.28
N LYS A 229 -12.10 6.13 -0.23
CA LYS A 229 -11.69 4.74 -0.34
C LYS A 229 -11.52 4.14 1.05
N GLN A 230 -11.33 2.83 1.14
CA GLN A 230 -11.26 2.15 2.43
C GLN A 230 -10.06 1.22 2.50
N VAL A 231 -9.30 1.31 3.58
CA VAL A 231 -8.18 0.42 3.88
C VAL A 231 -8.49 -0.27 5.19
N VAL A 232 -8.58 -1.60 5.16
CA VAL A 232 -8.83 -2.45 6.32
C VAL A 232 -7.56 -3.21 6.66
N GLN A 233 -7.08 -3.08 7.88
CA GLN A 233 -5.90 -3.75 8.42
C GLN A 233 -6.24 -4.39 9.78
N CYS A 234 -5.29 -5.08 10.39
CA CYS A 234 -5.45 -5.55 11.78
C CYS A 234 -4.51 -4.80 12.73
N GLN A 235 -4.77 -4.95 14.02
CA GLN A 235 -3.98 -4.31 15.09
C GLN A 235 -2.51 -4.73 15.05
N ASP A 236 -2.22 -5.99 14.69
CA ASP A 236 -0.86 -6.55 14.68
C ASP A 236 -0.06 -6.23 13.40
N THR A 237 -0.56 -5.34 12.53
CA THR A 237 0.20 -4.99 11.34
C THR A 237 1.46 -4.21 11.70
N ARG A 238 2.61 -4.60 11.12
CA ARG A 238 3.89 -3.91 11.35
C ARG A 238 3.90 -2.48 10.80
N TRP A 239 3.12 -2.24 9.74
CA TRP A 239 3.03 -0.93 9.12
C TRP A 239 1.58 -0.55 8.84
N PRO A 240 0.90 0.14 9.78
CA PRO A 240 -0.39 0.75 9.50
C PRO A 240 -0.28 1.76 8.35
N MET A 241 -1.26 1.80 7.45
CA MET A 241 -1.27 2.73 6.32
C MET A 241 -1.24 4.19 6.78
N THR A 242 -1.77 4.47 7.97
CA THR A 242 -1.74 5.78 8.63
C THR A 242 -0.34 6.34 8.88
N ARG A 243 0.69 5.49 8.87
CA ARG A 243 2.10 5.96 8.88
C ARG A 243 2.57 6.54 7.55
N SER A 244 1.94 6.16 6.45
CA SER A 244 2.31 6.65 5.11
C SER A 244 1.46 7.82 4.68
N ALA A 245 0.20 7.87 5.10
CA ALA A 245 -0.71 8.98 4.81
C ALA A 245 -1.78 9.05 5.91
N GLN A 246 -2.18 10.26 6.27
CA GLN A 246 -3.26 10.47 7.23
C GLN A 246 -4.59 10.01 6.63
N ALA A 247 -5.35 9.21 7.39
CA ALA A 247 -6.71 8.83 7.02
C ALA A 247 -7.69 9.97 7.38
N ALA A 248 -8.72 10.18 6.54
CA ALA A 248 -9.79 11.13 6.84
C ALA A 248 -10.58 10.71 8.09
N MET A 249 -10.80 9.40 8.25
CA MET A 249 -11.44 8.81 9.45
C MET A 249 -10.74 7.50 9.81
N GLN A 250 -10.71 7.19 11.10
CA GLN A 250 -10.19 5.93 11.61
C GLN A 250 -11.25 5.23 12.45
N TYR A 251 -11.36 3.91 12.25
CA TYR A 251 -12.33 3.06 12.94
C TYR A 251 -11.65 1.82 13.51
N SER A 252 -12.08 1.39 14.68
CA SER A 252 -11.68 0.12 15.28
C SER A 252 -12.90 -0.77 15.48
N TRP A 253 -12.72 -2.07 15.23
CA TRP A 253 -13.74 -3.06 15.52
C TRP A 253 -13.70 -3.41 17.00
N THR A 254 -14.74 -3.00 17.73
CA THR A 254 -14.88 -3.20 19.18
C THR A 254 -16.31 -3.55 19.51
N ASP A 255 -16.52 -4.57 20.35
CA ASP A 255 -17.85 -5.01 20.81
C ASP A 255 -18.85 -5.26 19.66
N GLY A 256 -18.40 -5.86 18.57
CA GLY A 256 -19.26 -6.22 17.45
C GLY A 256 -19.64 -5.09 16.50
N GLN A 257 -19.04 -3.91 16.63
CA GLN A 257 -19.33 -2.74 15.80
C GLN A 257 -18.08 -1.91 15.49
N TRP A 258 -18.15 -1.10 14.44
CA TRP A 258 -17.13 -0.12 14.08
C TRP A 258 -17.29 1.14 14.94
N ARG A 259 -16.27 1.46 15.74
CA ARG A 259 -16.21 2.70 16.53
C ARG A 259 -15.20 3.65 15.91
N SER A 260 -15.58 4.91 15.72
CA SER A 260 -14.66 5.96 15.30
C SER A 260 -13.61 6.21 16.38
N LEU A 261 -12.34 6.35 15.94
CA LEU A 261 -11.23 6.73 16.81
C LEU A 261 -11.00 8.26 16.82
N GLN A 262 -11.80 9.04 16.11
CA GLN A 262 -11.75 10.49 16.27
C GLN A 262 -12.21 10.82 17.70
N ALA A 263 -11.33 11.50 18.43
CA ALA A 263 -11.68 12.06 19.71
C ALA A 263 -12.80 13.09 19.48
N ASN A 264 -13.91 12.92 20.18
CA ASN A 264 -14.92 13.98 20.27
C ASN A 264 -14.21 15.21 20.85
N GLU A 265 -14.37 16.40 20.24
CA GLU A 265 -13.75 17.65 20.70
C GLU A 265 -14.04 17.92 22.18
N GLU A 266 -15.24 17.54 22.66
CA GLU A 266 -15.58 17.57 24.07
C GLU A 266 -14.67 16.69 24.94
N LEU A 267 -14.36 15.44 24.49
CA LEU A 267 -13.46 14.54 25.22
C LEU A 267 -12.02 15.06 25.23
N VAL A 268 -11.57 15.66 24.16
CA VAL A 268 -10.24 16.31 24.08
C VAL A 268 -10.20 17.48 25.05
N SER A 269 -11.24 18.33 25.09
CA SER A 269 -11.35 19.45 26.01
C SER A 269 -11.39 19.01 27.48
N ILE A 270 -12.17 17.97 27.78
CA ILE A 270 -12.24 17.38 29.14
C ILE A 270 -10.88 16.79 29.53
N SER A 271 -10.25 16.04 28.65
CA SER A 271 -8.91 15.47 28.89
C SER A 271 -7.87 16.55 29.15
N GLN A 272 -7.84 17.61 28.34
CA GLN A 272 -6.92 18.74 28.55
C GLN A 272 -7.17 19.45 29.87
N LYS A 273 -8.44 19.72 30.23
CA LYS A 273 -8.79 20.32 31.51
C LYS A 273 -8.38 19.44 32.69
N THR A 274 -8.56 18.11 32.56
CA THR A 274 -8.16 17.15 33.58
C THR A 274 -6.63 17.11 33.75
N VAL A 275 -5.87 17.09 32.65
CA VAL A 275 -4.40 17.14 32.68
C VAL A 275 -3.91 18.43 33.32
N LEU A 276 -4.50 19.58 32.98
CA LEU A 276 -4.16 20.87 33.57
C LEU A 276 -4.49 20.91 35.07
N ALA A 277 -5.65 20.38 35.47
CA ALA A 277 -6.03 20.27 36.88
C ALA A 277 -5.08 19.36 37.66
N LEU A 278 -4.68 18.21 37.09
CA LEU A 278 -3.69 17.31 37.71
C LEU A 278 -2.30 17.94 37.79
N ALA A 279 -1.88 18.70 36.78
CA ALA A 279 -0.61 19.43 36.78
C ALA A 279 -0.55 20.55 37.83
N SER A 280 -1.71 21.11 38.22
CA SER A 280 -1.83 22.12 39.26
C SER A 280 -1.82 21.54 40.70
N ILE A 281 -2.01 20.23 40.84
CA ILE A 281 -1.92 19.57 42.14
C ILE A 281 -0.44 19.34 42.45
N GLN A 282 0.10 20.07 43.43
CA GLN A 282 1.42 19.80 43.97
C GLN A 282 1.36 18.49 44.79
N VAL A 283 1.60 17.37 44.12
CA VAL A 283 1.81 16.09 44.78
C VAL A 283 3.24 16.07 45.31
N ALA A 284 3.44 16.16 46.60
CA ALA A 284 4.72 15.90 47.23
C ALA A 284 5.08 14.40 47.03
N LEU A 285 5.89 14.12 46.02
CA LEU A 285 6.39 12.76 45.81
C LEU A 285 7.26 12.34 46.99
N PRO A 286 7.13 11.12 47.52
CA PRO A 286 8.02 10.59 48.55
C PRO A 286 9.47 10.69 48.04
N GLU A 287 10.42 11.06 48.89
CA GLU A 287 11.86 11.32 48.56
C GLU A 287 12.52 10.16 47.78
N PHE A 288 12.04 8.92 47.95
CA PHE A 288 12.62 7.76 47.26
C PHE A 288 12.21 7.66 45.78
N ILE A 289 11.19 8.39 45.31
CA ILE A 289 10.74 8.43 43.90
C ILE A 289 11.47 9.54 43.14
N GLY A 290 11.92 10.60 43.81
CA GLY A 290 12.51 11.81 43.21
C GLY A 290 13.99 11.71 42.79
N LYS A 291 14.68 10.62 43.03
CA LYS A 291 16.12 10.51 42.68
C LYS A 291 16.34 9.46 41.58
N PRO A 292 16.78 9.83 40.36
CA PRO A 292 17.14 8.86 39.33
C PRO A 292 18.33 8.01 39.79
N LYS A 293 18.15 6.69 39.82
CA LYS A 293 19.11 5.70 40.34
C LYS A 293 20.32 5.43 39.41
N SER A 294 20.48 6.09 38.26
CA SER A 294 21.65 5.91 37.40
C SER A 294 21.95 7.11 36.50
N LYS A 295 23.25 7.34 36.24
CA LYS A 295 23.79 8.37 35.33
C LYS A 295 23.28 8.26 33.89
N ARG A 296 22.66 7.13 33.50
CA ARG A 296 22.11 6.89 32.16
C ARG A 296 20.77 7.60 31.97
N VAL A 297 19.96 7.78 33.03
CA VAL A 297 18.66 8.47 32.98
C VAL A 297 18.88 9.99 32.98
N GLN A 298 19.91 10.51 33.64
CA GLN A 298 20.24 11.94 33.56
C GLN A 298 20.64 12.39 32.16
N ARG A 299 21.43 11.60 31.41
CA ARG A 299 21.83 11.92 30.03
C ARG A 299 20.66 11.99 29.05
N ILE A 300 19.58 11.21 29.27
CA ILE A 300 18.40 11.24 28.41
C ILE A 300 17.53 12.49 28.69
N ALA A 301 17.45 12.91 29.96
CA ALA A 301 16.71 14.12 30.35
C ALA A 301 17.41 15.41 29.90
N GLU A 302 18.73 15.44 29.87
CA GLU A 302 19.48 16.59 29.36
C GLU A 302 19.43 16.74 27.84
N SER A 303 19.36 15.63 27.07
CA SER A 303 19.27 15.69 25.61
C SER A 303 17.88 16.07 25.09
N THR A 304 16.83 15.99 25.90
CA THR A 304 15.47 16.42 25.53
C THR A 304 15.15 17.86 25.96
N ALA A 305 16.05 18.53 26.65
CA ALA A 305 15.89 19.93 27.07
C ALA A 305 16.63 20.92 26.14
N GLU A 306 17.42 20.42 25.18
CA GLU A 306 18.18 21.22 24.20
C GLU A 306 17.62 21.13 22.77
N GLU A 307 16.47 20.46 22.52
CA GLU A 307 15.67 20.54 21.30
C GLU A 307 14.37 21.34 21.56
#